data_31611876fd7d3da5f2f91aa2b603c9e2
#
_entry.id   31611876fd7d3da5f2f91aa2b603c9e2
#
_cell.length_a   1.000
_cell.length_b   1.000
_cell.length_c   1.000
_cell.angle_alpha   90.00
_cell.angle_beta   90.00
_cell.angle_gamma   90.00
#
_symmetry.space_group_name_H-M   'P 1'
#
loop_
_entity.id
_entity.type
_entity.pdbx_description
1 polymer ?
#
loop_
_entity_poly.entity_id
_entity_poly.type
_entity_poly.pdbx_seq_one_letter_code
_entity_poly.pdbx_strand_id
1 'polypeptide(L)'
;MRIATRSSKLALKQVDIFKDLYKTQEINFEIKTQITEGDRKSKKGENLFDKAHFVEDLESSLLNYDADIAIHSLKDMSCHDTEGLEIYAAIEHQSRSDVLVYKDKINLDDLANIKIGTSSLRRTRQCKHFLKNNNCSEIRGNIDTRLLKLHEDKFDAIILAKAGIERLGLNVNFIDLDFLPAIGQGIIAVQCRSDDKKTKTLLDQIKNFELLQMIEIERRIVRNLNATCNSALSIRSKIDGDVFQTCLEIYGDNEIISEEFSSNLNSIDDSINIVIDKIIKKGGLKLLDESY
;
A
#
# COMPACT_ATOMS: atom_id res chain seq x y z
N MET A 1 26.14 -4.07 2.12
CA MET A 1 24.80 -4.17 2.72
C MET A 1 23.94 -5.08 1.87
N ARG A 2 23.29 -6.06 2.48
CA ARG A 2 22.42 -7.05 1.82
C ARG A 2 20.98 -6.58 1.88
N ILE A 3 20.34 -6.53 0.73
CA ILE A 3 18.95 -6.04 0.57
C ILE A 3 18.05 -7.20 0.19
N ALA A 4 17.10 -7.57 1.05
CA ALA A 4 16.05 -8.50 0.71
C ALA A 4 14.89 -7.75 -0.01
N THR A 5 14.42 -8.32 -1.11
CA THR A 5 13.29 -7.79 -1.87
C THR A 5 12.61 -8.88 -2.71
N ARG A 6 11.38 -8.62 -3.17
CA ARG A 6 10.70 -9.52 -4.10
C ARG A 6 11.34 -9.47 -5.50
N SER A 7 11.17 -10.54 -6.27
CA SER A 7 11.70 -10.65 -7.64
C SER A 7 10.90 -9.89 -8.69
N SER A 8 9.79 -9.21 -8.35
CA SER A 8 8.98 -8.46 -9.32
C SER A 8 9.72 -7.22 -9.81
N LYS A 9 9.47 -6.82 -11.07
CA LYS A 9 10.08 -5.60 -11.66
C LYS A 9 9.83 -4.36 -10.80
N LEU A 10 8.61 -4.22 -10.23
CA LEU A 10 8.30 -3.09 -9.36
C LEU A 10 9.13 -3.12 -8.06
N ALA A 11 9.30 -4.28 -7.45
CA ALA A 11 10.11 -4.40 -6.23
C ALA A 11 11.59 -4.08 -6.51
N LEU A 12 12.14 -4.56 -7.62
CA LEU A 12 13.50 -4.22 -8.02
C LEU A 12 13.65 -2.72 -8.30
N LYS A 13 12.66 -2.10 -8.93
CA LYS A 13 12.67 -0.65 -9.14
C LYS A 13 12.62 0.15 -7.84
N GLN A 14 11.94 -0.37 -6.80
CA GLN A 14 11.97 0.24 -5.46
C GLN A 14 13.36 0.15 -4.83
N VAL A 15 14.08 -0.95 -5.04
CA VAL A 15 15.49 -1.07 -4.63
C VAL A 15 16.38 -0.07 -5.37
N ASP A 16 16.17 0.13 -6.68
CA ASP A 16 16.93 1.12 -7.43
C ASP A 16 16.70 2.53 -6.88
N ILE A 17 15.44 2.91 -6.59
CA ILE A 17 15.10 4.19 -5.96
C ILE A 17 15.83 4.36 -4.62
N PHE A 18 15.85 3.32 -3.79
CA PHE A 18 16.61 3.33 -2.54
C PHE A 18 18.11 3.53 -2.78
N LYS A 19 18.71 2.78 -3.71
CA LYS A 19 20.14 2.89 -4.03
C LYS A 19 20.54 4.26 -4.57
N ASP A 20 19.65 4.89 -5.35
CA ASP A 20 19.88 6.21 -5.91
C ASP A 20 20.05 7.30 -4.84
N LEU A 21 19.51 7.10 -3.63
CA LEU A 21 19.74 8.00 -2.49
C LEU A 21 21.18 7.95 -1.97
N TYR A 22 21.92 6.89 -2.29
CA TYR A 22 23.30 6.69 -1.87
C TYR A 22 24.30 6.75 -3.05
N LYS A 23 23.89 7.22 -4.23
CA LYS A 23 24.72 7.19 -5.46
C LYS A 23 26.04 7.95 -5.37
N THR A 24 26.18 8.87 -4.41
CA THR A 24 27.43 9.63 -4.17
C THR A 24 28.37 8.92 -3.19
N GLN A 25 27.99 7.74 -2.69
CA GLN A 25 28.74 6.98 -1.70
C GLN A 25 29.18 5.65 -2.30
N GLU A 26 30.38 5.20 -1.95
CA GLU A 26 30.90 3.88 -2.33
C GLU A 26 30.32 2.77 -1.42
N ILE A 27 29.00 2.53 -1.52
CA ILE A 27 28.34 1.47 -0.78
C ILE A 27 28.05 0.30 -1.72
N ASN A 28 28.59 -0.86 -1.39
CA ASN A 28 28.25 -2.09 -2.11
C ASN A 28 26.94 -2.66 -1.60
N PHE A 29 25.93 -2.69 -2.47
CA PHE A 29 24.63 -3.30 -2.21
C PHE A 29 24.52 -4.67 -2.91
N GLU A 30 24.35 -5.71 -2.12
CA GLU A 30 24.04 -7.07 -2.60
C GLU A 30 22.52 -7.27 -2.55
N ILE A 31 21.89 -7.50 -3.71
CA ILE A 31 20.43 -7.68 -3.81
C ILE A 31 20.12 -9.18 -3.71
N LYS A 32 19.32 -9.56 -2.70
CA LYS A 32 18.77 -10.90 -2.50
C LYS A 32 17.31 -10.92 -2.87
N THR A 33 17.01 -11.39 -4.07
CA THR A 33 15.63 -11.51 -4.56
C THR A 33 14.99 -12.80 -4.06
N GLN A 34 13.72 -12.71 -3.65
CA GLN A 34 12.94 -13.85 -3.23
C GLN A 34 11.65 -13.95 -4.06
N ILE A 35 11.28 -15.18 -4.40
CA ILE A 35 9.94 -15.50 -4.89
C ILE A 35 9.12 -15.86 -3.65
N THR A 36 8.38 -14.90 -3.13
CA THR A 36 7.61 -15.08 -1.91
C THR A 36 6.47 -16.11 -2.10
N GLU A 37 5.97 -16.65 -0.99
CA GLU A 37 4.81 -17.54 -1.03
C GLU A 37 3.60 -16.84 -1.70
N GLY A 38 3.40 -15.54 -1.43
CA GLY A 38 2.42 -14.73 -2.11
C GLY A 38 2.59 -14.69 -3.64
N ASP A 39 3.83 -14.60 -4.14
CA ASP A 39 4.10 -14.66 -5.58
C ASP A 39 3.77 -16.04 -6.16
N ARG A 40 4.06 -17.12 -5.43
CA ARG A 40 3.76 -18.51 -5.85
C ARG A 40 2.25 -18.76 -5.89
N LYS A 41 1.52 -18.39 -4.83
CA LYS A 41 0.04 -18.51 -4.75
C LYS A 41 -0.65 -17.66 -5.81
N SER A 42 -0.20 -16.43 -6.03
CA SER A 42 -0.73 -15.56 -7.08
C SER A 42 -0.60 -16.17 -8.48
N LYS A 43 0.51 -16.87 -8.78
CA LYS A 43 0.69 -17.57 -10.05
C LYS A 43 -0.23 -18.79 -10.22
N LYS A 44 -0.55 -19.47 -9.13
CA LYS A 44 -1.43 -20.66 -9.13
C LYS A 44 -2.92 -20.30 -9.15
N GLY A 45 -3.30 -19.03 -8.91
CA GLY A 45 -4.70 -18.61 -8.84
C GLY A 45 -5.44 -19.10 -7.60
N GLU A 46 -4.73 -19.40 -6.51
CA GLU A 46 -5.32 -19.89 -5.25
C GLU A 46 -6.14 -18.79 -4.55
N ASN A 47 -7.34 -19.15 -4.04
CA ASN A 47 -8.33 -18.20 -3.52
C ASN A 47 -8.02 -17.62 -2.12
N LEU A 48 -7.19 -18.28 -1.32
CA LEU A 48 -6.76 -17.82 0.00
C LEU A 48 -5.47 -17.01 -0.13
N PHE A 49 -5.63 -15.72 -0.42
CA PHE A 49 -4.50 -14.84 -0.65
C PHE A 49 -4.42 -13.79 0.45
N ASP A 50 -3.55 -14.03 1.44
CA ASP A 50 -3.14 -13.01 2.39
C ASP A 50 -1.89 -12.30 1.84
N LYS A 51 -1.93 -10.97 1.79
CA LYS A 51 -0.78 -10.16 1.39
C LYS A 51 0.39 -10.29 2.38
N ALA A 52 0.15 -10.72 3.60
CA ALA A 52 1.19 -11.02 4.59
C ALA A 52 2.26 -11.97 4.02
N HIS A 53 1.89 -12.96 3.22
CA HIS A 53 2.83 -13.87 2.56
C HIS A 53 3.84 -13.21 1.60
N PHE A 54 3.64 -11.94 1.22
CA PHE A 54 4.65 -11.19 0.46
C PHE A 54 5.75 -10.61 1.34
N VAL A 55 5.50 -10.48 2.63
CA VAL A 55 6.36 -9.81 3.60
C VAL A 55 7.11 -10.82 4.46
N GLU A 56 6.45 -11.90 4.89
CA GLU A 56 6.97 -12.91 5.83
C GLU A 56 8.33 -13.50 5.42
N ASP A 57 8.50 -13.86 4.13
CA ASP A 57 9.77 -14.42 3.65
C ASP A 57 10.91 -13.39 3.75
N LEU A 58 10.63 -12.10 3.52
CA LEU A 58 11.62 -11.03 3.61
C LEU A 58 11.97 -10.74 5.08
N GLU A 59 10.98 -10.72 5.96
CA GLU A 59 11.17 -10.58 7.40
C GLU A 59 11.96 -11.73 8.00
N SER A 60 11.68 -12.95 7.56
CA SER A 60 12.46 -14.13 7.95
C SER A 60 13.94 -13.98 7.56
N SER A 61 14.23 -13.39 6.39
CA SER A 61 15.62 -13.14 5.98
C SER A 61 16.33 -12.11 6.86
N LEU A 62 15.60 -11.12 7.40
CA LEU A 62 16.14 -10.18 8.38
C LEU A 62 16.45 -10.87 9.70
N LEU A 63 15.46 -11.63 10.24
CA LEU A 63 15.58 -12.33 11.52
C LEU A 63 16.67 -13.42 11.51
N ASN A 64 16.87 -14.08 10.36
CA ASN A 64 17.93 -15.08 10.16
C ASN A 64 19.29 -14.48 9.79
N TYR A 65 19.43 -13.16 9.78
CA TYR A 65 20.66 -12.46 9.40
C TYR A 65 21.13 -12.75 7.95
N ASP A 66 20.23 -13.18 7.06
CA ASP A 66 20.50 -13.37 5.64
C ASP A 66 20.52 -12.05 4.87
N ALA A 67 19.78 -11.05 5.36
CA ALA A 67 19.77 -9.69 4.87
C ALA A 67 19.94 -8.67 6.00
N ASP A 68 20.34 -7.45 5.64
CA ASP A 68 20.53 -6.35 6.58
C ASP A 68 19.30 -5.43 6.57
N ILE A 69 18.70 -5.24 5.39
CA ILE A 69 17.43 -4.50 5.21
C ILE A 69 16.48 -5.26 4.29
N ALA A 70 15.19 -4.98 4.42
CA ALA A 70 14.16 -5.39 3.48
C ALA A 70 13.45 -4.17 2.90
N ILE A 71 13.17 -4.18 1.59
CA ILE A 71 12.48 -3.10 0.89
C ILE A 71 11.10 -3.59 0.46
N HIS A 72 10.07 -2.87 0.92
CA HIS A 72 8.67 -3.22 0.74
C HIS A 72 7.85 -2.08 0.14
N SER A 73 6.76 -2.42 -0.53
CA SER A 73 5.64 -1.49 -0.67
C SER A 73 4.88 -1.43 0.66
N LEU A 74 4.84 -0.28 1.33
CA LEU A 74 4.25 -0.17 2.68
C LEU A 74 2.80 -0.68 2.74
N LYS A 75 2.00 -0.45 1.70
CA LYS A 75 0.60 -0.90 1.62
C LYS A 75 0.40 -2.43 1.64
N ASP A 76 1.46 -3.19 1.43
CA ASP A 76 1.43 -4.66 1.42
C ASP A 76 1.91 -5.23 2.78
N MET A 77 2.41 -4.39 3.68
CA MET A 77 2.83 -4.76 5.03
C MET A 77 1.65 -4.80 6.00
N SER A 78 1.74 -5.66 7.01
CA SER A 78 0.83 -5.63 8.16
C SER A 78 0.95 -4.30 8.91
N CYS A 79 -0.16 -3.84 9.50
CA CYS A 79 -0.12 -2.70 10.44
C CYS A 79 0.46 -3.09 11.81
N HIS A 80 0.60 -4.39 12.10
CA HIS A 80 1.33 -4.89 13.28
C HIS A 80 2.79 -5.11 12.91
N ASP A 81 3.67 -4.70 13.81
CA ASP A 81 5.10 -4.90 13.63
C ASP A 81 5.50 -6.31 14.01
N THR A 82 6.45 -6.90 13.28
CA THR A 82 7.05 -8.18 13.62
C THR A 82 8.09 -7.97 14.71
N GLU A 83 8.03 -8.76 15.79
CA GLU A 83 8.96 -8.66 16.91
C GLU A 83 10.41 -8.74 16.42
N GLY A 84 11.25 -7.84 16.93
CA GLY A 84 12.66 -7.73 16.53
C GLY A 84 12.92 -6.95 15.24
N LEU A 85 11.88 -6.50 14.55
CA LEU A 85 11.98 -5.70 13.33
C LEU A 85 11.28 -4.33 13.49
N GLU A 86 11.71 -3.38 12.68
CA GLU A 86 11.07 -2.07 12.60
C GLU A 86 11.18 -1.45 11.20
N ILE A 87 10.21 -0.65 10.81
CA ILE A 87 10.31 0.24 9.66
C ILE A 87 11.14 1.45 10.10
N TYR A 88 12.42 1.46 9.72
CA TYR A 88 13.36 2.48 10.19
C TYR A 88 13.45 3.69 9.27
N ALA A 89 13.23 3.50 7.98
CA ALA A 89 13.16 4.58 7.00
C ALA A 89 11.98 4.36 6.05
N ALA A 90 11.49 5.44 5.49
CA ALA A 90 10.45 5.41 4.49
C ALA A 90 10.74 6.45 3.39
N ILE A 91 10.38 6.11 2.16
CA ILE A 91 10.58 6.95 0.99
C ILE A 91 9.22 7.18 0.36
N GLU A 92 8.73 8.41 0.41
CA GLU A 92 7.60 8.82 -0.40
C GLU A 92 8.12 9.26 -1.76
N HIS A 93 7.83 8.47 -2.76
CA HIS A 93 8.27 8.70 -4.11
C HIS A 93 7.09 8.50 -5.05
N GLN A 94 6.56 9.60 -5.58
CA GLN A 94 5.43 9.63 -6.50
C GLN A 94 4.03 9.57 -5.84
N SER A 95 2.99 9.58 -6.68
CA SER A 95 1.59 9.75 -6.27
C SER A 95 1.03 8.59 -5.43
N ARG A 96 0.21 8.91 -4.44
CA ARG A 96 -0.59 7.92 -3.68
C ARG A 96 -1.91 7.57 -4.38
N SER A 97 -2.27 8.20 -5.50
CA SER A 97 -3.56 8.04 -6.20
C SER A 97 -3.75 6.65 -6.80
N ASP A 98 -4.99 6.29 -7.02
CA ASP A 98 -5.39 5.20 -7.92
C ASP A 98 -5.69 5.75 -9.31
N VAL A 99 -5.48 4.93 -10.32
CA VAL A 99 -5.80 5.25 -11.72
C VAL A 99 -6.57 4.13 -12.38
N LEU A 100 -7.47 4.49 -13.27
CA LEU A 100 -8.14 3.57 -14.18
C LEU A 100 -7.33 3.50 -15.48
N VAL A 101 -6.70 2.36 -15.72
CA VAL A 101 -5.90 2.09 -16.92
C VAL A 101 -6.76 1.35 -17.95
N TYR A 102 -6.69 1.77 -19.19
CA TYR A 102 -7.46 1.19 -20.31
C TYR A 102 -6.61 1.06 -21.57
N LYS A 103 -7.01 0.15 -22.48
CA LYS A 103 -6.25 -0.17 -23.70
C LYS A 103 -6.46 0.89 -24.77
N ASP A 104 -7.72 1.13 -25.11
CA ASP A 104 -8.14 2.03 -26.18
C ASP A 104 -9.02 3.14 -25.61
N LYS A 105 -9.86 3.72 -26.42
CA LYS A 105 -10.85 4.69 -25.95
C LYS A 105 -11.93 3.98 -25.13
N ILE A 106 -12.18 4.47 -23.94
CA ILE A 106 -13.37 4.12 -23.15
C ILE A 106 -14.31 5.32 -23.12
N ASN A 107 -15.60 5.03 -22.99
CA ASN A 107 -16.57 6.09 -22.74
C ASN A 107 -16.48 6.51 -21.26
N LEU A 108 -15.88 7.67 -21.01
CA LEU A 108 -15.73 8.20 -19.66
C LEU A 108 -17.06 8.59 -19.00
N ASP A 109 -18.09 8.86 -19.82
CA ASP A 109 -19.43 9.17 -19.33
C ASP A 109 -20.24 7.91 -18.94
N ASP A 110 -19.72 6.72 -19.26
CA ASP A 110 -20.39 5.44 -18.99
C ASP A 110 -19.49 4.44 -18.23
N LEU A 111 -18.76 4.92 -17.24
CA LEU A 111 -17.92 4.05 -16.41
C LEU A 111 -18.73 3.03 -15.58
N ALA A 112 -20.04 3.24 -15.44
CA ALA A 112 -20.93 2.35 -14.70
C ALA A 112 -21.05 0.95 -15.35
N ASN A 113 -20.92 0.85 -16.66
CA ASN A 113 -21.20 -0.37 -17.42
C ASN A 113 -19.96 -1.14 -17.87
N ILE A 114 -18.76 -0.56 -17.78
CA ILE A 114 -17.52 -1.24 -18.19
C ILE A 114 -17.10 -2.32 -17.20
N LYS A 115 -16.40 -3.35 -17.70
CA LYS A 115 -15.83 -4.41 -16.87
C LYS A 115 -14.47 -3.97 -16.31
N ILE A 116 -14.40 -3.76 -14.99
CA ILE A 116 -13.20 -3.27 -14.31
C ILE A 116 -12.47 -4.41 -13.58
N GLY A 117 -11.17 -4.57 -13.85
CA GLY A 117 -10.30 -5.54 -13.17
C GLY A 117 -9.69 -4.96 -11.89
N THR A 118 -10.03 -5.55 -10.73
CA THR A 118 -9.39 -5.27 -9.45
C THR A 118 -9.52 -6.46 -8.50
N SER A 119 -8.47 -6.72 -7.67
CA SER A 119 -8.53 -7.71 -6.58
C SER A 119 -8.64 -7.02 -5.22
N SER A 120 -8.81 -5.71 -5.18
CA SER A 120 -8.91 -4.94 -3.95
C SER A 120 -10.37 -4.69 -3.61
N LEU A 121 -10.83 -5.23 -2.48
CA LEU A 121 -12.19 -4.99 -2.00
C LEU A 121 -12.47 -3.49 -1.84
N ARG A 122 -11.53 -2.73 -1.27
CA ARG A 122 -11.61 -1.28 -1.19
C ARG A 122 -11.95 -0.65 -2.55
N ARG A 123 -11.19 -0.98 -3.61
CA ARG A 123 -11.43 -0.42 -4.95
C ARG A 123 -12.76 -0.88 -5.54
N THR A 124 -13.15 -2.13 -5.30
CA THR A 124 -14.47 -2.63 -5.73
C THR A 124 -15.59 -1.82 -5.09
N ARG A 125 -15.49 -1.56 -3.78
CA ARG A 125 -16.48 -0.73 -3.08
C ARG A 125 -16.47 0.72 -3.58
N GLN A 126 -15.29 1.30 -3.78
CA GLN A 126 -15.17 2.66 -4.35
C GLN A 126 -15.75 2.76 -5.75
N CYS A 127 -15.54 1.75 -6.63
CA CYS A 127 -16.20 1.71 -7.93
C CYS A 127 -17.72 1.73 -7.80
N LYS A 128 -18.28 0.92 -6.89
CA LYS A 128 -19.72 0.87 -6.65
C LYS A 128 -20.25 2.23 -6.17
N HIS A 129 -19.57 2.84 -5.21
CA HIS A 129 -20.05 4.08 -4.60
C HIS A 129 -19.86 5.32 -5.49
N PHE A 130 -18.69 5.46 -6.11
CA PHE A 130 -18.31 6.69 -6.82
C PHE A 130 -18.49 6.61 -8.34
N LEU A 131 -18.26 5.45 -8.96
CA LEU A 131 -18.44 5.25 -10.40
C LEU A 131 -19.80 4.61 -10.75
N LYS A 132 -20.60 4.25 -9.74
CA LYS A 132 -21.85 3.46 -9.89
C LYS A 132 -21.62 2.15 -10.63
N ASN A 133 -20.39 1.62 -10.59
CA ASN A 133 -19.98 0.41 -11.29
C ASN A 133 -20.06 -0.81 -10.37
N ASN A 134 -20.91 -1.78 -10.74
CA ASN A 134 -21.05 -3.07 -10.07
C ASN A 134 -20.39 -4.23 -10.84
N ASN A 135 -19.68 -3.93 -11.93
CA ASN A 135 -19.06 -4.92 -12.82
C ASN A 135 -17.54 -5.03 -12.57
N CYS A 136 -17.14 -5.02 -11.28
CA CYS A 136 -15.76 -5.30 -10.90
C CYS A 136 -15.52 -6.81 -10.87
N SER A 137 -14.40 -7.25 -11.44
CA SER A 137 -14.00 -8.65 -11.46
C SER A 137 -12.56 -8.80 -11.02
N GLU A 138 -12.26 -9.94 -10.37
CA GLU A 138 -10.92 -10.19 -9.85
C GLU A 138 -9.86 -10.26 -10.94
N ILE A 139 -8.75 -9.53 -10.75
CA ILE A 139 -7.56 -9.61 -11.57
C ILE A 139 -6.32 -9.78 -10.71
N ARG A 140 -5.57 -10.86 -10.90
CA ARG A 140 -4.37 -11.20 -10.14
C ARG A 140 -3.11 -11.13 -10.98
N GLY A 141 -1.97 -11.04 -10.31
CA GLY A 141 -0.63 -10.97 -10.89
C GLY A 141 0.03 -9.63 -10.67
N ASN A 142 1.29 -9.55 -11.05
CA ASN A 142 2.05 -8.29 -11.08
C ASN A 142 1.49 -7.35 -12.15
N ILE A 143 1.94 -6.10 -12.17
CA ILE A 143 1.45 -5.08 -13.12
C ILE A 143 1.53 -5.57 -14.56
N ASP A 144 2.66 -6.16 -14.97
CA ASP A 144 2.84 -6.71 -16.32
C ASP A 144 1.76 -7.74 -16.69
N THR A 145 1.47 -8.68 -15.78
CA THR A 145 0.45 -9.70 -15.98
C THR A 145 -0.95 -9.10 -16.09
N ARG A 146 -1.24 -8.05 -15.30
CA ARG A 146 -2.53 -7.38 -15.33
C ARG A 146 -2.70 -6.58 -16.63
N LEU A 147 -1.65 -5.90 -17.09
CA LEU A 147 -1.66 -5.22 -18.38
C LEU A 147 -1.84 -6.20 -19.56
N LEU A 148 -1.20 -7.37 -19.49
CA LEU A 148 -1.42 -8.41 -20.51
C LEU A 148 -2.89 -8.83 -20.54
N LYS A 149 -3.53 -9.08 -19.40
CA LYS A 149 -4.96 -9.43 -19.33
C LYS A 149 -5.88 -8.32 -19.84
N LEU A 150 -5.50 -7.05 -19.68
CA LEU A 150 -6.19 -5.92 -20.28
C LEU A 150 -6.04 -5.93 -21.80
N HIS A 151 -4.83 -6.18 -22.33
CA HIS A 151 -4.57 -6.29 -23.77
C HIS A 151 -5.26 -7.50 -24.41
N GLU A 152 -5.53 -8.56 -23.66
CA GLU A 152 -6.29 -9.74 -24.09
C GLU A 152 -7.82 -9.53 -24.03
N ASP A 153 -8.29 -8.31 -23.82
CA ASP A 153 -9.70 -7.91 -23.76
C ASP A 153 -10.52 -8.67 -22.68
N LYS A 154 -9.83 -9.13 -21.62
CA LYS A 154 -10.50 -9.76 -20.47
C LYS A 154 -11.21 -8.75 -19.57
N PHE A 155 -10.82 -7.47 -19.69
CA PHE A 155 -11.35 -6.31 -18.98
C PHE A 155 -11.33 -5.11 -19.92
N ASP A 156 -12.29 -4.19 -19.75
CA ASP A 156 -12.30 -2.91 -20.45
C ASP A 156 -11.29 -1.94 -19.82
N ALA A 157 -11.15 -2.03 -18.49
CA ALA A 157 -10.19 -1.24 -17.71
C ALA A 157 -9.72 -2.02 -16.47
N ILE A 158 -8.59 -1.59 -15.90
CA ILE A 158 -8.06 -2.13 -14.63
C ILE A 158 -7.65 -0.99 -13.69
N ILE A 159 -7.76 -1.19 -12.37
CA ILE A 159 -7.33 -0.19 -11.41
C ILE A 159 -5.94 -0.53 -10.88
N LEU A 160 -5.02 0.41 -11.04
CA LEU A 160 -3.65 0.32 -10.54
C LEU A 160 -3.32 1.52 -9.63
N ALA A 161 -2.32 1.36 -8.75
CA ALA A 161 -1.74 2.50 -8.07
C ALA A 161 -0.84 3.28 -9.05
N LYS A 162 -1.04 4.58 -9.16
CA LYS A 162 -0.29 5.48 -10.06
C LYS A 162 1.21 5.36 -9.88
N ALA A 163 1.68 5.29 -8.62
CA ALA A 163 3.09 5.08 -8.29
C ALA A 163 3.71 3.84 -8.96
N GLY A 164 2.93 2.77 -9.18
CA GLY A 164 3.44 1.58 -9.87
C GLY A 164 3.72 1.82 -11.35
N ILE A 165 2.85 2.58 -12.02
CA ILE A 165 2.98 2.97 -13.43
C ILE A 165 4.19 3.89 -13.60
N GLU A 166 4.26 4.93 -12.76
CA GLU A 166 5.31 5.94 -12.80
C GLU A 166 6.69 5.33 -12.52
N ARG A 167 6.82 4.49 -11.47
CA ARG A 167 8.08 3.82 -11.12
C ARG A 167 8.60 2.91 -12.21
N LEU A 168 7.71 2.22 -12.92
CA LEU A 168 8.07 1.36 -14.04
C LEU A 168 8.21 2.11 -15.37
N GLY A 169 7.89 3.41 -15.42
CA GLY A 169 7.94 4.22 -16.63
C GLY A 169 7.01 3.68 -17.73
N LEU A 170 5.82 3.18 -17.34
CA LEU A 170 4.91 2.55 -18.28
C LEU A 170 4.16 3.60 -19.11
N ASN A 171 4.17 3.45 -20.41
CA ASN A 171 3.38 4.27 -21.33
C ASN A 171 2.03 3.58 -21.56
N VAL A 172 1.02 3.94 -20.76
CA VAL A 172 -0.35 3.39 -20.81
C VAL A 172 -1.37 4.51 -20.71
N ASN A 173 -2.52 4.33 -21.33
CA ASN A 173 -3.63 5.28 -21.17
C ASN A 173 -4.25 5.10 -19.80
N PHE A 174 -4.43 6.20 -19.06
CA PHE A 174 -5.14 6.17 -17.78
C PHE A 174 -5.82 7.50 -17.46
N ILE A 175 -6.79 7.43 -16.55
CA ILE A 175 -7.35 8.59 -15.88
C ILE A 175 -7.12 8.47 -14.38
N ASP A 176 -6.89 9.60 -13.71
CA ASP A 176 -6.83 9.65 -12.25
C ASP A 176 -8.22 9.39 -11.67
N LEU A 177 -8.29 8.58 -10.62
CA LEU A 177 -9.51 8.35 -9.84
C LEU A 177 -9.46 9.18 -8.56
N ASP A 178 -10.55 9.88 -8.27
CA ASP A 178 -10.73 10.59 -7.01
C ASP A 178 -11.11 9.60 -5.88
N PHE A 179 -10.26 8.61 -5.71
CA PHE A 179 -10.39 7.59 -4.67
C PHE A 179 -9.43 7.87 -3.53
N LEU A 180 -9.93 7.79 -2.30
CA LEU A 180 -9.04 7.82 -1.15
C LEU A 180 -8.14 6.56 -1.17
N PRO A 181 -6.81 6.70 -1.01
CA PRO A 181 -5.87 5.59 -1.22
C PRO A 181 -5.91 4.55 -0.10
N ALA A 182 -5.29 3.39 -0.34
CA ALA A 182 -4.96 2.46 0.73
C ALA A 182 -3.89 3.06 1.65
N ILE A 183 -3.87 2.62 2.93
CA ILE A 183 -2.78 2.95 3.85
C ILE A 183 -1.42 2.68 3.20
N GLY A 184 -0.48 3.61 3.33
CA GLY A 184 0.88 3.45 2.82
C GLY A 184 1.02 3.33 1.30
N GLN A 185 -0.05 3.55 0.51
CA GLN A 185 0.06 3.54 -0.95
C GLN A 185 1.03 4.64 -1.43
N GLY A 186 1.92 4.29 -2.37
CA GLY A 186 2.95 5.22 -2.86
C GLY A 186 4.23 5.27 -2.01
N ILE A 187 4.25 4.66 -0.82
CA ILE A 187 5.38 4.68 0.10
C ILE A 187 6.20 3.38 0.00
N ILE A 188 7.51 3.53 -0.05
CA ILE A 188 8.49 2.44 0.05
C ILE A 188 8.95 2.38 1.50
N ALA A 189 8.77 1.24 2.17
CA ALA A 189 9.26 1.01 3.52
C ALA A 189 10.62 0.31 3.49
N VAL A 190 11.55 0.77 4.33
CA VAL A 190 12.84 0.15 4.57
C VAL A 190 12.83 -0.40 6.00
N GLN A 191 12.78 -1.72 6.10
CA GLN A 191 12.70 -2.45 7.36
C GLN A 191 14.08 -3.02 7.72
N CYS A 192 14.44 -3.00 8.99
CA CYS A 192 15.65 -3.61 9.51
C CYS A 192 15.42 -4.23 10.90
N ARG A 193 16.39 -4.93 11.44
CA ARG A 193 16.37 -5.41 12.83
C ARG A 193 16.43 -4.23 13.80
N SER A 194 15.68 -4.31 14.88
CA SER A 194 15.56 -3.25 15.89
C SER A 194 16.87 -3.03 16.65
N ASP A 195 17.76 -4.02 16.73
CA ASP A 195 19.04 -3.97 17.42
C ASP A 195 20.25 -3.64 16.50
N ASP A 196 20.05 -3.58 15.17
CA ASP A 196 21.12 -3.36 14.19
C ASP A 196 21.53 -1.88 14.09
N LYS A 197 22.31 -1.42 15.06
CA LYS A 197 22.83 -0.04 15.11
C LYS A 197 23.62 0.36 13.87
N LYS A 198 24.38 -0.58 13.28
CA LYS A 198 25.21 -0.29 12.10
C LYS A 198 24.34 0.04 10.88
N THR A 199 23.34 -0.77 10.63
CA THR A 199 22.36 -0.55 9.55
C THR A 199 21.59 0.75 9.79
N LYS A 200 21.13 0.99 11.00
CA LYS A 200 20.40 2.23 11.37
C LYS A 200 21.23 3.49 11.14
N THR A 201 22.50 3.51 11.52
CA THR A 201 23.40 4.65 11.26
C THR A 201 23.48 4.99 9.77
N LEU A 202 23.47 3.99 8.89
CA LEU A 202 23.43 4.25 7.47
C LEU A 202 22.07 4.81 7.02
N LEU A 203 20.98 4.25 7.53
CA LEU A 203 19.62 4.65 7.19
C LEU A 203 19.23 6.03 7.75
N ASP A 204 19.92 6.53 8.80
CA ASP A 204 19.71 7.88 9.35
C ASP A 204 19.86 8.98 8.28
N GLN A 205 20.68 8.74 7.25
CA GLN A 205 20.91 9.70 6.16
C GLN A 205 19.67 9.93 5.27
N ILE A 206 18.74 8.97 5.24
CA ILE A 206 17.51 9.05 4.43
C ILE A 206 16.26 9.07 5.30
N LYS A 207 16.44 9.17 6.62
CA LYS A 207 15.33 9.11 7.58
C LYS A 207 14.50 10.38 7.52
N ASN A 208 13.24 10.25 7.14
CA ASN A 208 12.24 11.31 7.19
C ASN A 208 11.35 11.08 8.42
N PHE A 209 11.59 11.84 9.48
CA PHE A 209 10.88 11.68 10.76
C PHE A 209 9.38 12.00 10.63
N GLU A 210 9.01 13.03 9.87
CA GLU A 210 7.62 13.44 9.69
C GLU A 210 6.84 12.34 8.93
N LEU A 211 7.44 11.80 7.85
CA LEU A 211 6.84 10.69 7.10
C LEU A 211 6.66 9.44 7.98
N LEU A 212 7.66 9.07 8.78
CA LEU A 212 7.58 7.93 9.69
C LEU A 212 6.52 8.15 10.77
N GLN A 213 6.43 9.35 11.33
CA GLN A 213 5.41 9.71 12.31
C GLN A 213 4.00 9.61 11.69
N MET A 214 3.82 10.15 10.50
CA MET A 214 2.55 10.04 9.76
C MET A 214 2.16 8.57 9.51
N ILE A 215 3.11 7.75 9.07
CA ILE A 215 2.91 6.31 8.83
C ILE A 215 2.49 5.62 10.13
N GLU A 216 3.17 5.88 11.23
CA GLU A 216 2.85 5.23 12.51
C GLU A 216 1.46 5.62 13.02
N ILE A 217 1.06 6.88 12.87
CA ILE A 217 -0.29 7.33 13.22
C ILE A 217 -1.34 6.62 12.35
N GLU A 218 -1.16 6.58 11.02
CA GLU A 218 -2.08 5.85 10.12
C GLU A 218 -2.17 4.37 10.51
N ARG A 219 -1.04 3.70 10.74
CA ARG A 219 -0.98 2.28 11.13
C ARG A 219 -1.67 2.04 12.47
N ARG A 220 -1.49 2.92 13.44
CA ARG A 220 -2.14 2.82 14.75
C ARG A 220 -3.65 2.96 14.67
N ILE A 221 -4.17 3.87 13.85
CA ILE A 221 -5.60 3.99 13.59
C ILE A 221 -6.15 2.68 13.02
N VAL A 222 -5.49 2.12 12.01
CA VAL A 222 -5.90 0.88 11.34
C VAL A 222 -5.82 -0.33 12.29
N ARG A 223 -4.76 -0.43 13.13
CA ARG A 223 -4.63 -1.47 14.17
C ARG A 223 -5.78 -1.45 15.16
N ASN A 224 -6.13 -0.26 15.67
CA ASN A 224 -7.20 -0.10 16.65
C ASN A 224 -8.60 -0.41 16.10
N LEU A 225 -8.76 -0.36 14.78
CA LEU A 225 -9.96 -0.80 14.09
C LEU A 225 -9.94 -2.31 13.74
N ASN A 226 -8.89 -3.05 14.10
CA ASN A 226 -8.66 -4.44 13.70
C ASN A 226 -8.74 -4.64 12.17
N ALA A 227 -8.49 -3.59 11.38
CA ALA A 227 -8.52 -3.67 9.94
C ALA A 227 -7.20 -4.25 9.39
N THR A 228 -7.29 -4.92 8.25
CA THR A 228 -6.16 -5.53 7.56
C THR A 228 -5.94 -4.90 6.18
N CYS A 229 -4.88 -5.31 5.49
CA CYS A 229 -4.65 -4.89 4.10
C CYS A 229 -5.74 -5.41 3.12
N ASN A 230 -6.64 -6.30 3.56
CA ASN A 230 -7.77 -6.81 2.79
C ASN A 230 -9.07 -6.07 3.10
N SER A 231 -9.12 -5.29 4.16
CA SER A 231 -10.30 -4.52 4.56
C SER A 231 -10.63 -3.43 3.53
N ALA A 232 -11.92 -3.14 3.41
CA ALA A 232 -12.42 -2.05 2.57
C ALA A 232 -12.27 -0.69 3.29
N LEU A 233 -11.01 -0.31 3.58
CA LEU A 233 -10.64 0.90 4.30
C LEU A 233 -9.65 1.73 3.47
N SER A 234 -9.84 3.03 3.48
CA SER A 234 -8.93 4.03 2.94
C SER A 234 -8.51 5.00 4.03
N ILE A 235 -7.27 5.45 3.96
CA ILE A 235 -6.77 6.50 4.83
C ILE A 235 -5.72 7.34 4.10
N ARG A 236 -5.79 8.65 4.28
CA ARG A 236 -4.80 9.60 3.78
C ARG A 236 -4.57 10.67 4.80
N SER A 237 -3.32 10.82 5.21
CA SER A 237 -2.91 11.80 6.19
C SER A 237 -1.84 12.73 5.63
N LYS A 238 -1.69 13.87 6.28
CA LYS A 238 -0.58 14.80 6.11
C LYS A 238 -0.24 15.43 7.46
N ILE A 239 1.01 15.83 7.60
CA ILE A 239 1.49 16.67 8.69
C ILE A 239 1.83 18.03 8.08
N ASP A 240 1.47 19.10 8.76
CA ASP A 240 1.81 20.47 8.41
C ASP A 240 2.22 21.20 9.72
N GLY A 241 3.53 21.30 9.93
CA GLY A 241 4.09 21.72 11.21
C GLY A 241 3.67 20.76 12.33
N ASP A 242 3.02 21.28 13.37
CA ASP A 242 2.54 20.50 14.50
C ASP A 242 1.13 19.92 14.32
N VAL A 243 0.52 20.10 13.13
CA VAL A 243 -0.85 19.70 12.86
C VAL A 243 -0.89 18.44 12.00
N PHE A 244 -1.47 17.37 12.52
CA PHE A 244 -1.84 16.17 11.77
C PHE A 244 -3.27 16.30 11.26
N GLN A 245 -3.45 16.03 9.99
CA GLN A 245 -4.77 15.99 9.34
C GLN A 245 -4.95 14.65 8.65
N THR A 246 -6.12 14.07 8.76
CA THR A 246 -6.43 12.80 8.10
C THR A 246 -7.86 12.72 7.64
N CYS A 247 -8.03 11.98 6.54
CA CYS A 247 -9.28 11.52 5.98
C CYS A 247 -9.29 10.00 6.04
N LEU A 248 -10.33 9.40 6.59
CA LEU A 248 -10.51 7.95 6.69
C LEU A 248 -11.90 7.58 6.19
N GLU A 249 -11.98 6.55 5.37
CA GLU A 249 -13.24 6.01 4.86
C GLU A 249 -13.29 4.49 5.00
N ILE A 250 -14.42 3.97 5.45
CA ILE A 250 -14.73 2.54 5.52
C ILE A 250 -15.93 2.28 4.63
N TYR A 251 -15.80 1.32 3.73
CA TYR A 251 -16.79 1.06 2.69
C TYR A 251 -17.53 -0.25 2.96
N GLY A 252 -18.79 -0.16 3.28
CA GLY A 252 -19.74 -1.26 3.23
C GLY A 252 -20.27 -1.50 1.81
N ASP A 253 -21.23 -2.39 1.69
CA ASP A 253 -21.84 -2.67 0.40
C ASP A 253 -22.71 -1.52 -0.09
N ASN A 254 -23.45 -0.86 0.79
CA ASN A 254 -24.39 0.21 0.45
C ASN A 254 -24.15 1.52 1.21
N GLU A 255 -23.18 1.56 2.10
CA GLU A 255 -22.90 2.72 2.95
C GLU A 255 -21.40 2.99 3.06
N ILE A 256 -21.05 4.24 3.38
CA ILE A 256 -19.69 4.68 3.65
C ILE A 256 -19.68 5.38 5.00
N ILE A 257 -18.75 5.02 5.86
CA ILE A 257 -18.44 5.81 7.04
C ILE A 257 -17.18 6.61 6.71
N SER A 258 -17.30 7.93 6.72
CA SER A 258 -16.21 8.88 6.48
C SER A 258 -15.97 9.72 7.74
N GLU A 259 -14.70 9.87 8.10
CA GLU A 259 -14.25 10.76 9.17
C GLU A 259 -13.05 11.59 8.69
N GLU A 260 -13.18 12.89 8.87
CA GLU A 260 -12.06 13.82 8.76
C GLU A 260 -11.77 14.39 10.14
N PHE A 261 -10.51 14.42 10.51
CA PHE A 261 -10.11 15.09 11.74
C PHE A 261 -8.74 15.73 11.61
N SER A 262 -8.56 16.75 12.44
CA SER A 262 -7.28 17.46 12.59
C SER A 262 -6.94 17.50 14.06
N SER A 263 -5.68 17.31 14.39
CA SER A 263 -5.16 17.33 15.76
C SER A 263 -3.76 17.91 15.81
N ASN A 264 -3.42 18.55 16.93
CA ASN A 264 -2.02 18.82 17.24
C ASN A 264 -1.31 17.50 17.56
N LEU A 265 -0.08 17.33 17.10
CA LEU A 265 0.72 16.12 17.34
C LEU A 265 0.91 15.80 18.83
N ASN A 266 0.92 16.82 19.70
CA ASN A 266 1.03 16.64 21.15
C ASN A 266 -0.23 16.04 21.81
N SER A 267 -1.38 16.09 21.13
CA SER A 267 -2.66 15.52 21.58
C SER A 267 -3.20 14.43 20.66
N ILE A 268 -2.32 13.88 19.83
CA ILE A 268 -2.72 12.92 18.78
C ILE A 268 -3.34 11.65 19.36
N ASP A 269 -2.87 11.20 20.52
CA ASP A 269 -3.34 9.98 21.17
C ASP A 269 -4.82 10.07 21.55
N ASP A 270 -5.21 11.17 22.19
CA ASP A 270 -6.61 11.42 22.55
C ASP A 270 -7.49 11.56 21.31
N SER A 271 -6.98 12.26 20.29
CA SER A 271 -7.71 12.46 19.03
C SER A 271 -7.95 11.17 18.27
N ILE A 272 -6.98 10.25 18.24
CA ILE A 272 -7.13 8.93 17.64
C ILE A 272 -8.23 8.15 18.38
N ASN A 273 -8.21 8.12 19.70
CA ASN A 273 -9.22 7.42 20.49
C ASN A 273 -10.63 7.96 20.21
N ILE A 274 -10.78 9.30 20.16
CA ILE A 274 -12.06 9.95 19.85
C ILE A 274 -12.56 9.56 18.46
N VAL A 275 -11.69 9.52 17.46
CA VAL A 275 -12.06 9.16 16.08
C VAL A 275 -12.45 7.69 15.99
N ILE A 276 -11.70 6.81 16.64
CA ILE A 276 -12.01 5.38 16.69
C ILE A 276 -13.37 5.14 17.33
N ASP A 277 -13.66 5.78 18.48
CA ASP A 277 -14.95 5.70 19.15
C ASP A 277 -16.10 6.18 18.26
N LYS A 278 -15.90 7.27 17.49
CA LYS A 278 -16.90 7.76 16.52
C LYS A 278 -17.16 6.73 15.42
N ILE A 279 -16.11 6.15 14.86
CA ILE A 279 -16.21 5.14 13.82
C ILE A 279 -16.95 3.90 14.33
N ILE A 280 -16.62 3.43 15.53
CA ILE A 280 -17.28 2.27 16.16
C ILE A 280 -18.77 2.57 16.38
N LYS A 281 -19.12 3.75 16.94
CA LYS A 281 -20.51 4.17 17.17
C LYS A 281 -21.31 4.29 15.87
N LYS A 282 -20.68 4.63 14.75
CA LYS A 282 -21.30 4.66 13.42
C LYS A 282 -21.42 3.27 12.77
N GLY A 283 -20.93 2.20 13.42
CA GLY A 283 -21.00 0.84 12.89
C GLY A 283 -19.80 0.43 12.04
N GLY A 284 -18.68 1.15 12.12
CA GLY A 284 -17.50 0.89 11.29
C GLY A 284 -16.91 -0.51 11.40
N LEU A 285 -16.93 -1.11 12.60
CA LEU A 285 -16.49 -2.49 12.79
C LEU A 285 -17.34 -3.49 12.01
N LYS A 286 -18.69 -3.27 11.99
CA LYS A 286 -19.59 -4.11 11.20
C LYS A 286 -19.25 -4.06 9.71
N LEU A 287 -18.96 -2.86 9.17
CA LEU A 287 -18.58 -2.72 7.77
C LEU A 287 -17.23 -3.38 7.45
N LEU A 288 -16.30 -3.39 8.40
CA LEU A 288 -15.03 -4.09 8.27
C LEU A 288 -15.21 -5.60 8.28
N ASP A 289 -16.13 -6.14 9.11
CA ASP A 289 -16.45 -7.57 9.17
C ASP A 289 -17.15 -8.06 7.88
N GLU A 290 -17.95 -7.22 7.21
CA GLU A 290 -18.53 -7.52 5.88
C GLU A 290 -17.46 -7.69 4.79
N SER A 291 -16.20 -7.42 5.12
CA SER A 291 -15.04 -7.54 4.23
C SER A 291 -14.49 -8.96 4.16
N TYR A 292 -14.95 -9.86 5.02
CA TYR A 292 -14.57 -11.28 5.10
C TYR A 292 -15.78 -12.19 4.69
#